data_03b94ac672b5d8677a025323f56a4d73
#
_entry.id   03b94ac672b5d8677a025323f56a4d73
#
_cell.length_a   1.000
_cell.length_b   1.000
_cell.length_c   1.000
_cell.angle_alpha   90.00
_cell.angle_beta   90.00
_cell.angle_gamma   90.00
#
_symmetry.space_group_name_H-M   'P 1'
#
loop_
_entity.id
_entity.type
_entity.pdbx_description
1 polymer ?
#
loop_
_entity_poly.entity_id
_entity_poly.type
_entity_poly.pdbx_seq_one_letter_code
_entity_poly.pdbx_strand_id
1 'polypeptide(L)'
;MNWLQRLKLLPTPERRFGFWRSVLVSLLTGLALSSFVILVSEEVSFSTQLGLRLALSLPGWLVPFFWNRQAVALGAPGFWMVWGRFLKRLGLAAVALVALISLAFAIEGIRAAWAWQEVEAHLKQRREPLTYEELLGPHVPDAQNFARHPLMDGLLSHTATNDAKGRPTFQWTGQRKIAELQEALRFPEPPSDEPKGGKRLRRTGPDLEALASLLKSGTHREKRTVYDPGRTEPRETNDLIHLPIPPAGMPTAQAVLYAFEGRRAVLDQVTEATRRPRAQYELRYADGPFALLPHLAIHKSMAVKLRTRSAARVATGDTAGAAEDIDTLLRLAELTGEDPTLIGYLVRVAIQSIAFSAFWDGTAQHAWSDAQLAAFQQRFEGLKQRDSLVKAFRGERLFGKTTFELMREGRLDPDTLGAMESDESGNSFGWGLVPRAWLLQSQAYHSKVLDQVVGALQRCDPERGIAAKGSIWETERVDQTLFDTAGRRFHPYRIFTQLLLEGLAMVHTKADRSLTTRRLAITVAALERHRLATGTYPKSLDDLVPRWVPAVPLDPMDGQPLRYRLNADGTFALYSVGPNHTDDHGVFESKQGQDLDWVWPPNHPTEERRLF
;
A
#
# COMPACT_ATOMS: atom_id res chain seq x y z
N MET A 1 11.93 -46.63 25.95
CA MET A 1 11.23 -47.83 26.45
C MET A 1 11.29 -47.98 27.98
N ASN A 2 12.31 -47.51 28.68
CA ASN A 2 12.50 -47.67 30.13
C ASN A 2 11.59 -46.82 31.04
N TRP A 3 11.03 -45.71 30.60
CA TRP A 3 10.19 -44.83 31.42
C TRP A 3 8.75 -45.35 31.59
N LEU A 4 8.19 -46.02 30.58
CA LEU A 4 6.87 -46.66 30.65
C LEU A 4 6.84 -47.85 31.63
N GLN A 5 7.97 -48.51 31.87
CA GLN A 5 8.12 -49.55 32.85
C GLN A 5 8.12 -49.02 34.29
N ARG A 6 8.74 -47.86 34.53
CA ARG A 6 8.78 -47.22 35.87
C ARG A 6 7.37 -46.75 36.31
N LEU A 7 6.48 -46.48 35.39
CA LEU A 7 5.12 -46.05 35.67
C LEU A 7 4.16 -47.22 35.97
N LYS A 8 4.63 -48.50 36.00
CA LYS A 8 3.79 -49.70 36.19
C LYS A 8 2.56 -49.74 35.28
N LEU A 9 2.66 -49.18 34.08
CA LEU A 9 1.59 -49.09 33.08
C LEU A 9 1.49 -50.35 32.22
N LEU A 10 2.51 -51.22 32.26
CA LEU A 10 2.59 -52.39 31.40
C LEU A 10 2.38 -53.67 32.18
N PRO A 11 1.62 -54.64 31.66
CA PRO A 11 1.56 -55.99 32.20
C PRO A 11 2.93 -56.68 32.13
N THR A 12 3.13 -57.75 32.92
CA THR A 12 4.35 -58.53 32.97
C THR A 12 4.81 -59.01 31.59
N PRO A 13 6.13 -59.26 31.37
CA PRO A 13 6.72 -59.50 30.06
C PRO A 13 6.02 -60.53 29.18
N GLU A 14 5.52 -61.60 29.78
CA GLU A 14 4.87 -62.70 29.05
C GLU A 14 3.47 -62.33 28.49
N ARG A 15 2.80 -61.30 29.04
CA ARG A 15 1.45 -60.85 28.61
C ARG A 15 1.45 -59.58 27.76
N ARG A 16 2.60 -58.97 27.56
CA ARG A 16 2.75 -57.71 26.81
C ARG A 16 2.38 -57.84 25.34
N PHE A 17 2.73 -58.94 24.72
CA PHE A 17 2.52 -59.12 23.29
C PHE A 17 1.03 -59.15 22.91
N GLY A 18 0.19 -59.81 23.73
CA GLY A 18 -1.26 -59.86 23.51
C GLY A 18 -1.96 -58.51 23.74
N PHE A 19 -1.54 -57.76 24.78
CA PHE A 19 -2.10 -56.44 25.10
C PHE A 19 -1.80 -55.43 24.01
N TRP A 20 -0.53 -55.27 23.65
CA TRP A 20 -0.11 -54.29 22.62
C TRP A 20 -0.61 -54.66 21.23
N ARG A 21 -0.72 -55.95 20.92
CA ARG A 21 -1.30 -56.40 19.66
C ARG A 21 -2.80 -56.06 19.61
N SER A 22 -3.53 -56.19 20.69
CA SER A 22 -4.95 -55.83 20.77
C SER A 22 -5.15 -54.32 20.72
N VAL A 23 -4.31 -53.51 21.41
CA VAL A 23 -4.34 -52.04 21.37
C VAL A 23 -3.93 -51.53 19.99
N LEU A 24 -2.90 -52.09 19.39
CA LEU A 24 -2.44 -51.72 18.05
C LEU A 24 -3.48 -52.09 16.98
N VAL A 25 -4.07 -53.27 17.05
CA VAL A 25 -5.14 -53.68 16.12
C VAL A 25 -6.39 -52.83 16.32
N SER A 26 -6.76 -52.46 17.54
CA SER A 26 -7.91 -51.56 17.79
C SER A 26 -7.63 -50.11 17.31
N LEU A 27 -6.40 -49.60 17.50
CA LEU A 27 -5.99 -48.30 16.99
C LEU A 27 -5.89 -48.28 15.46
N LEU A 28 -5.28 -49.30 14.86
CA LEU A 28 -5.14 -49.39 13.40
C LEU A 28 -6.49 -49.61 12.71
N THR A 29 -7.38 -50.44 13.29
CA THR A 29 -8.74 -50.62 12.79
C THR A 29 -9.58 -49.34 13.00
N GLY A 30 -9.45 -48.65 14.13
CA GLY A 30 -10.12 -47.38 14.38
C GLY A 30 -9.65 -46.27 13.43
N LEU A 31 -8.34 -46.18 13.15
CA LEU A 31 -7.74 -45.25 12.18
C LEU A 31 -8.13 -45.60 10.74
N ALA A 32 -8.07 -46.88 10.35
CA ALA A 32 -8.46 -47.31 9.00
C ALA A 32 -9.95 -47.08 8.74
N LEU A 33 -10.81 -47.33 9.74
CA LEU A 33 -12.25 -47.13 9.64
C LEU A 33 -12.64 -45.65 9.68
N SER A 34 -11.93 -44.79 10.45
CA SER A 34 -12.15 -43.35 10.43
C SER A 34 -11.68 -42.74 9.09
N SER A 35 -10.58 -43.24 8.54
CA SER A 35 -10.10 -42.82 7.22
C SER A 35 -11.06 -43.25 6.09
N PHE A 36 -11.64 -44.45 6.20
CA PHE A 36 -12.66 -44.93 5.27
C PHE A 36 -13.96 -44.11 5.35
N VAL A 37 -14.38 -43.72 6.56
CA VAL A 37 -15.55 -42.84 6.75
C VAL A 37 -15.32 -41.45 6.18
N ILE A 38 -14.10 -40.91 6.24
CA ILE A 38 -13.74 -39.63 5.62
C ILE A 38 -13.79 -39.72 4.08
N LEU A 39 -13.32 -40.84 3.51
CA LEU A 39 -13.33 -41.08 2.05
C LEU A 39 -14.73 -41.30 1.46
N VAL A 40 -15.70 -41.78 2.27
CA VAL A 40 -17.08 -42.05 1.82
C VAL A 40 -18.05 -40.92 2.18
N SER A 41 -17.61 -39.91 2.94
CA SER A 41 -18.50 -38.91 3.55
C SER A 41 -18.95 -37.78 2.65
N GLU A 42 -18.42 -37.63 1.45
CA GLU A 42 -18.82 -36.53 0.55
C GLU A 42 -20.21 -36.69 -0.09
N GLU A 43 -20.84 -37.89 -0.02
CA GLU A 43 -22.16 -38.12 -0.62
C GLU A 43 -23.23 -38.68 0.31
N VAL A 44 -22.98 -38.80 1.61
CA VAL A 44 -23.89 -39.53 2.54
C VAL A 44 -24.48 -38.61 3.62
N SER A 45 -25.78 -38.72 3.88
CA SER A 45 -26.50 -37.91 4.89
C SER A 45 -25.94 -38.08 6.31
N PHE A 46 -26.04 -37.04 7.14
CA PHE A 46 -25.55 -36.99 8.53
C PHE A 46 -26.05 -38.16 9.40
N SER A 47 -27.32 -38.60 9.23
CA SER A 47 -27.91 -39.75 9.95
C SER A 47 -27.25 -41.09 9.60
N THR A 48 -26.87 -41.26 8.33
CA THR A 48 -26.17 -42.45 7.84
C THR A 48 -24.70 -42.46 8.32
N GLN A 49 -24.05 -41.31 8.38
CA GLN A 49 -22.71 -41.16 8.94
C GLN A 49 -22.69 -41.50 10.45
N LEU A 50 -23.69 -41.05 11.20
CA LEU A 50 -23.80 -41.32 12.62
C LEU A 50 -24.06 -42.83 12.86
N GLY A 51 -24.93 -43.45 12.08
CA GLY A 51 -25.21 -44.89 12.13
C GLY A 51 -23.98 -45.74 11.82
N LEU A 52 -23.19 -45.34 10.78
CA LEU A 52 -21.96 -46.02 10.42
C LEU A 52 -20.87 -45.87 11.50
N ARG A 53 -20.74 -44.70 12.10
CA ARG A 53 -19.81 -44.46 13.23
C ARG A 53 -20.17 -45.29 14.45
N LEU A 54 -21.45 -45.44 14.80
CA LEU A 54 -21.92 -46.27 15.88
C LEU A 54 -21.68 -47.77 15.60
N ALA A 55 -21.97 -48.24 14.38
CA ALA A 55 -21.72 -49.63 13.96
C ALA A 55 -20.23 -49.99 13.97
N LEU A 56 -19.35 -49.07 13.53
CA LEU A 56 -17.91 -49.26 13.51
C LEU A 56 -17.27 -49.14 14.91
N SER A 57 -17.97 -48.59 15.90
CA SER A 57 -17.55 -48.61 17.32
C SER A 57 -17.81 -49.91 18.06
N LEU A 58 -18.67 -50.80 17.51
CA LEU A 58 -19.00 -52.10 18.11
C LEU A 58 -17.78 -52.95 18.48
N PRO A 59 -16.70 -53.07 17.69
CA PRO A 59 -15.50 -53.79 18.12
C PRO A 59 -14.89 -53.26 19.41
N GLY A 60 -14.96 -51.91 19.61
CA GLY A 60 -14.47 -51.25 20.83
C GLY A 60 -15.22 -51.68 22.10
N TRP A 61 -16.48 -52.09 22.00
CA TRP A 61 -17.27 -52.60 23.13
C TRP A 61 -17.04 -54.09 23.39
N LEU A 62 -16.75 -54.87 22.36
CA LEU A 62 -16.50 -56.32 22.50
C LEU A 62 -15.12 -56.60 23.13
N VAL A 63 -14.12 -55.82 22.87
CA VAL A 63 -12.76 -55.98 23.45
C VAL A 63 -12.79 -55.96 25.00
N PRO A 64 -13.47 -55.01 25.68
CA PRO A 64 -13.59 -55.02 27.13
C PRO A 64 -14.27 -56.25 27.67
N PHE A 65 -15.30 -56.73 26.96
CA PHE A 65 -16.07 -57.92 27.39
C PHE A 65 -15.24 -59.19 27.37
N PHE A 66 -14.54 -59.45 26.26
CA PHE A 66 -13.65 -60.63 26.16
C PHE A 66 -12.44 -60.53 27.09
N TRP A 67 -11.86 -59.34 27.27
CA TRP A 67 -10.77 -59.10 28.21
C TRP A 67 -11.20 -59.37 29.63
N ASN A 68 -12.35 -58.87 30.04
CA ASN A 68 -12.84 -59.01 31.40
C ASN A 68 -13.14 -60.51 31.74
N ARG A 69 -13.66 -61.27 30.77
CA ARG A 69 -13.93 -62.74 30.92
C ARG A 69 -12.60 -63.54 31.07
N GLN A 70 -11.55 -63.18 30.27
CA GLN A 70 -10.25 -63.81 30.39
C GLN A 70 -9.52 -63.43 31.69
N ALA A 71 -9.62 -62.16 32.10
CA ALA A 71 -9.00 -61.67 33.32
C ALA A 71 -9.58 -62.34 34.59
N VAL A 72 -10.87 -62.52 34.64
CA VAL A 72 -11.51 -63.22 35.75
C VAL A 72 -11.07 -64.70 35.83
N ALA A 73 -10.90 -65.35 34.69
CA ALA A 73 -10.42 -66.77 34.62
C ALA A 73 -8.96 -66.92 35.06
N LEU A 74 -8.16 -65.83 35.03
CA LEU A 74 -6.72 -65.81 35.31
C LEU A 74 -6.38 -65.08 36.62
N GLY A 75 -7.35 -64.66 37.43
CA GLY A 75 -7.15 -63.87 38.67
C GLY A 75 -6.44 -62.51 38.43
N ALA A 76 -6.54 -62.02 37.23
CA ALA A 76 -5.91 -60.74 36.86
C ALA A 76 -6.90 -59.56 37.00
N PRO A 77 -6.42 -58.30 37.17
CA PRO A 77 -7.31 -57.14 37.25
C PRO A 77 -8.15 -57.02 35.98
N GLY A 78 -9.45 -56.85 36.15
CA GLY A 78 -10.40 -56.73 35.05
C GLY A 78 -10.11 -55.52 34.14
N PHE A 79 -10.56 -55.60 32.89
CA PHE A 79 -10.39 -54.58 31.87
C PHE A 79 -10.73 -53.17 32.39
N TRP A 80 -11.86 -52.98 33.04
CA TRP A 80 -12.31 -51.69 33.53
C TRP A 80 -11.40 -51.09 34.61
N MET A 81 -10.76 -51.94 35.43
CA MET A 81 -9.83 -51.46 36.45
C MET A 81 -8.52 -50.99 35.82
N VAL A 82 -8.04 -51.69 34.79
CA VAL A 82 -6.85 -51.30 34.02
C VAL A 82 -7.13 -50.02 33.23
N TRP A 83 -8.27 -49.97 32.54
CA TRP A 83 -8.69 -48.78 31.78
C TRP A 83 -8.98 -47.59 32.69
N GLY A 84 -9.62 -47.76 33.82
CA GLY A 84 -9.85 -46.69 34.78
C GLY A 84 -8.55 -46.07 35.31
N ARG A 85 -7.51 -46.87 35.56
CA ARG A 85 -6.16 -46.36 35.93
C ARG A 85 -5.48 -45.68 34.76
N PHE A 86 -5.61 -46.21 33.55
CA PHE A 86 -5.08 -45.58 32.33
C PHE A 86 -5.75 -44.25 32.06
N LEU A 87 -7.09 -44.17 32.08
CA LEU A 87 -7.84 -42.93 31.86
C LEU A 87 -7.52 -41.86 32.92
N LYS A 88 -7.39 -42.24 34.21
CA LYS A 88 -6.96 -41.30 35.27
C LYS A 88 -5.57 -40.71 34.96
N ARG A 89 -4.61 -41.54 34.52
CA ARG A 89 -3.25 -41.06 34.18
C ARG A 89 -3.25 -40.24 32.91
N LEU A 90 -4.06 -40.60 31.91
CA LEU A 90 -4.27 -39.84 30.70
C LEU A 90 -4.92 -38.49 31.05
N GLY A 91 -5.91 -38.46 31.92
CA GLY A 91 -6.51 -37.22 32.42
C GLY A 91 -5.51 -36.31 33.15
N LEU A 92 -4.69 -36.90 34.04
CA LEU A 92 -3.62 -36.14 34.70
C LEU A 92 -2.57 -35.61 33.71
N ALA A 93 -2.20 -36.39 32.71
CA ALA A 93 -1.28 -35.96 31.66
C ALA A 93 -1.90 -34.83 30.79
N ALA A 94 -3.19 -34.92 30.48
CA ALA A 94 -3.91 -33.88 29.78
C ALA A 94 -4.00 -32.59 30.60
N VAL A 95 -4.29 -32.65 31.89
CA VAL A 95 -4.29 -31.51 32.81
C VAL A 95 -2.88 -30.88 32.88
N ALA A 96 -1.83 -31.69 33.03
CA ALA A 96 -0.47 -31.24 33.04
C ALA A 96 -0.08 -30.57 31.72
N LEU A 97 -0.49 -31.12 30.58
CA LEU A 97 -0.26 -30.53 29.26
C LEU A 97 -1.00 -29.17 29.12
N VAL A 98 -2.26 -29.10 29.54
CA VAL A 98 -3.01 -27.83 29.54
C VAL A 98 -2.35 -26.79 30.44
N ALA A 99 -1.87 -27.21 31.62
CA ALA A 99 -1.15 -26.30 32.53
C ALA A 99 0.18 -25.78 31.91
N LEU A 100 0.93 -26.65 31.23
CA LEU A 100 2.16 -26.29 30.52
C LEU A 100 1.88 -25.32 29.35
N ILE A 101 0.85 -25.60 28.58
CA ILE A 101 0.41 -24.70 27.48
C ILE A 101 -0.02 -23.34 28.05
N SER A 102 -0.82 -23.33 29.12
CA SER A 102 -1.27 -22.10 29.79
C SER A 102 -0.09 -21.29 30.35
N LEU A 103 0.89 -21.99 30.93
CA LEU A 103 2.13 -21.32 31.41
C LEU A 103 2.94 -20.74 30.26
N ALA A 104 3.07 -21.47 29.13
CA ALA A 104 3.75 -20.98 27.94
C ALA A 104 3.05 -19.70 27.40
N PHE A 105 1.72 -19.69 27.33
CA PHE A 105 0.97 -18.50 26.93
C PHE A 105 1.11 -17.34 27.91
N ALA A 106 1.17 -17.60 29.21
CA ALA A 106 1.42 -16.56 30.22
C ALA A 106 2.81 -15.95 30.07
N ILE A 107 3.85 -16.77 29.86
CA ILE A 107 5.21 -16.31 29.61
C ILE A 107 5.26 -15.47 28.33
N GLU A 108 4.64 -15.94 27.23
CA GLU A 108 4.56 -15.16 26.00
C GLU A 108 3.79 -13.84 26.18
N GLY A 109 2.76 -13.80 27.01
CA GLY A 109 2.05 -12.58 27.39
C GLY A 109 2.95 -11.56 28.08
N ILE A 110 3.76 -12.02 29.04
CA ILE A 110 4.72 -11.17 29.76
C ILE A 110 5.80 -10.65 28.79
N ARG A 111 6.36 -11.53 27.95
CA ARG A 111 7.37 -11.14 26.95
C ARG A 111 6.82 -10.10 25.96
N ALA A 112 5.59 -10.28 25.50
CA ALA A 112 4.93 -9.36 24.60
C ALA A 112 4.71 -7.98 25.26
N ALA A 113 4.28 -7.95 26.52
CA ALA A 113 4.11 -6.71 27.27
C ALA A 113 5.45 -5.96 27.46
N TRP A 114 6.52 -6.66 27.80
CA TRP A 114 7.85 -6.06 27.92
C TRP A 114 8.37 -5.55 26.58
N ALA A 115 8.22 -6.33 25.51
CA ALA A 115 8.63 -5.89 24.17
C ALA A 115 7.91 -4.60 23.75
N TRP A 116 6.60 -4.50 24.02
CA TRP A 116 5.86 -3.28 23.73
C TRP A 116 6.30 -2.10 24.59
N GLN A 117 6.46 -2.29 25.91
CA GLN A 117 6.93 -1.25 26.82
C GLN A 117 8.30 -0.71 26.43
N GLU A 118 9.23 -1.58 26.02
CA GLU A 118 10.56 -1.20 25.53
C GLU A 118 10.46 -0.29 24.30
N VAL A 119 9.66 -0.70 23.31
CA VAL A 119 9.46 0.08 22.05
C VAL A 119 8.77 1.41 22.37
N GLU A 120 7.74 1.42 23.19
CA GLU A 120 7.02 2.63 23.59
C GLU A 120 7.93 3.61 24.33
N ALA A 121 8.77 3.12 25.28
CA ALA A 121 9.74 3.93 26.00
C ALA A 121 10.79 4.53 25.05
N HIS A 122 11.29 3.74 24.11
CA HIS A 122 12.24 4.19 23.09
C HIS A 122 11.63 5.30 22.20
N LEU A 123 10.41 5.12 21.73
CA LEU A 123 9.70 6.12 20.91
C LEU A 123 9.47 7.42 21.70
N LYS A 124 9.05 7.33 22.97
CA LYS A 124 8.90 8.50 23.87
C LYS A 124 10.23 9.24 24.06
N GLN A 125 11.33 8.53 24.26
CA GLN A 125 12.66 9.12 24.40
C GLN A 125 13.06 9.90 23.14
N ARG A 126 12.73 9.39 21.98
CA ARG A 126 12.98 10.04 20.67
C ARG A 126 11.94 11.11 20.31
N ARG A 127 10.93 11.33 21.13
CA ARG A 127 9.80 12.22 20.86
C ARG A 127 9.05 11.86 19.57
N GLU A 128 8.99 10.57 19.26
CA GLU A 128 8.22 10.06 18.13
C GLU A 128 6.73 9.98 18.50
N PRO A 129 5.81 10.32 17.58
CA PRO A 129 4.38 10.30 17.86
C PRO A 129 3.87 8.88 18.14
N LEU A 130 3.04 8.72 19.16
CA LEU A 130 2.38 7.48 19.54
C LEU A 130 0.89 7.46 19.18
N THR A 131 0.35 8.61 18.80
CA THR A 131 -1.04 8.77 18.34
C THR A 131 -1.10 9.63 17.08
N TYR A 132 -2.22 9.55 16.36
CA TYR A 132 -2.42 10.41 15.21
C TYR A 132 -2.58 11.88 15.58
N GLU A 133 -3.13 12.19 16.76
CA GLU A 133 -3.23 13.56 17.27
C GLU A 133 -1.83 14.18 17.45
N GLU A 134 -0.89 13.41 18.02
CA GLU A 134 0.50 13.85 18.16
C GLU A 134 1.18 14.04 16.79
N LEU A 135 0.90 13.14 15.83
CA LEU A 135 1.48 13.20 14.48
C LEU A 135 0.95 14.38 13.67
N LEU A 136 -0.35 14.65 13.74
CA LEU A 136 -1.01 15.74 13.02
C LEU A 136 -0.74 17.10 13.65
N GLY A 137 -0.48 17.13 14.95
CA GLY A 137 -0.26 18.36 15.72
C GLY A 137 -1.55 19.16 15.94
N PRO A 138 -1.42 20.45 16.28
CA PRO A 138 -2.58 21.29 16.59
C PRO A 138 -3.50 21.48 15.39
N HIS A 139 -4.77 21.74 15.67
CA HIS A 139 -5.78 22.00 14.64
C HIS A 139 -5.38 23.19 13.76
N VAL A 140 -5.45 22.98 12.45
CA VAL A 140 -5.17 24.02 11.45
C VAL A 140 -6.43 24.88 11.29
N PRO A 141 -6.33 26.23 11.45
CA PRO A 141 -7.46 27.12 11.27
C PRO A 141 -8.15 26.93 9.91
N ASP A 142 -9.48 26.94 9.88
CA ASP A 142 -10.26 26.65 8.67
C ASP A 142 -9.84 27.51 7.47
N ALA A 143 -9.56 28.79 7.67
CA ALA A 143 -9.10 29.69 6.61
C ALA A 143 -7.76 29.29 5.98
N GLN A 144 -6.92 28.52 6.70
CA GLN A 144 -5.62 28.05 6.26
C GLN A 144 -5.65 26.58 5.83
N ASN A 145 -6.75 25.86 6.09
CA ASN A 145 -6.86 24.44 5.85
C ASN A 145 -7.57 24.15 4.52
N PHE A 146 -6.86 23.55 3.57
CA PHE A 146 -7.39 23.14 2.28
C PHE A 146 -8.61 22.22 2.41
N ALA A 147 -8.57 21.27 3.36
CA ALA A 147 -9.67 20.33 3.58
C ALA A 147 -10.97 21.02 4.07
N ARG A 148 -10.86 22.25 4.61
CA ARG A 148 -11.99 23.09 5.03
C ARG A 148 -12.38 24.16 4.00
N HIS A 149 -11.81 24.13 2.80
CA HIS A 149 -12.30 24.95 1.71
C HIS A 149 -13.69 24.47 1.27
N PRO A 150 -14.67 25.36 0.91
CA PRO A 150 -16.02 24.94 0.51
C PRO A 150 -16.05 23.89 -0.61
N LEU A 151 -15.03 23.87 -1.48
CA LEU A 151 -14.85 22.84 -2.49
C LEU A 151 -14.67 21.45 -1.88
N MET A 152 -13.96 21.32 -0.75
CA MET A 152 -13.58 20.03 -0.12
C MET A 152 -14.39 19.72 1.12
N ASP A 153 -14.99 20.75 1.74
CA ASP A 153 -15.73 20.62 2.99
C ASP A 153 -16.91 19.64 2.84
N GLY A 154 -17.13 18.83 3.85
CA GLY A 154 -18.13 17.76 3.85
C GLY A 154 -17.70 16.45 3.19
N LEU A 155 -16.57 16.40 2.47
CA LEU A 155 -16.07 15.17 1.81
C LEU A 155 -15.80 14.04 2.79
N LEU A 156 -15.29 14.35 3.98
CA LEU A 156 -14.91 13.40 5.03
C LEU A 156 -15.92 13.35 6.18
N SER A 157 -17.11 13.90 5.99
CA SER A 157 -18.15 13.94 7.03
C SER A 157 -18.63 12.55 7.42
N HIS A 158 -18.86 12.35 8.72
CA HIS A 158 -19.40 11.13 9.29
C HIS A 158 -20.54 11.45 10.26
N THR A 159 -21.54 10.57 10.30
CA THR A 159 -22.61 10.62 11.31
C THR A 159 -22.38 9.51 12.33
N ALA A 160 -22.38 9.87 13.61
CA ALA A 160 -22.32 8.89 14.69
C ALA A 160 -23.64 8.13 14.78
N THR A 161 -23.58 6.82 14.81
CA THR A 161 -24.71 5.89 15.00
C THR A 161 -24.30 4.85 16.04
N ASN A 162 -25.25 4.06 16.51
CA ASN A 162 -24.95 2.93 17.38
C ASN A 162 -25.29 1.62 16.67
N ASP A 163 -24.45 0.60 16.87
CA ASP A 163 -24.76 -0.76 16.39
C ASP A 163 -25.88 -1.40 17.23
N ALA A 164 -26.32 -2.62 16.84
CA ALA A 164 -27.35 -3.36 17.54
C ALA A 164 -26.98 -3.72 19.01
N LYS A 165 -25.73 -3.56 19.41
CA LYS A 165 -25.21 -3.76 20.77
C LYS A 165 -24.99 -2.44 21.52
N GLY A 166 -25.45 -1.31 20.95
CA GLY A 166 -25.30 0.02 21.55
C GLY A 166 -23.89 0.61 21.48
N ARG A 167 -22.96 0.01 20.71
CA ARG A 167 -21.61 0.52 20.54
C ARG A 167 -21.59 1.62 19.49
N PRO A 168 -20.83 2.72 19.69
CA PRO A 168 -20.76 3.79 18.71
C PRO A 168 -20.15 3.27 17.40
N THR A 169 -20.88 3.46 16.32
CA THR A 169 -20.45 3.26 14.95
C THR A 169 -20.54 4.59 14.21
N PHE A 170 -19.84 4.69 13.11
CA PHE A 170 -19.81 5.92 12.33
C PHE A 170 -20.09 5.57 10.87
N GLN A 171 -21.12 6.21 10.35
CA GLN A 171 -21.45 6.09 8.94
C GLN A 171 -20.87 7.28 8.20
N TRP A 172 -20.08 7.01 7.16
CA TRP A 172 -19.59 8.05 6.28
C TRP A 172 -20.73 8.67 5.49
N THR A 173 -20.81 10.00 5.47
CA THR A 173 -21.88 10.76 4.81
C THR A 173 -21.37 11.64 3.66
N GLY A 174 -20.06 11.56 3.35
CA GLY A 174 -19.42 12.34 2.29
C GLY A 174 -19.74 11.90 0.86
N GLN A 175 -20.53 10.81 0.66
CA GLN A 175 -20.85 10.27 -0.68
C GLN A 175 -21.46 11.32 -1.61
N ARG A 176 -22.37 12.15 -1.07
CA ARG A 176 -22.99 13.22 -1.85
C ARG A 176 -21.96 14.23 -2.36
N LYS A 177 -21.05 14.66 -1.49
CA LYS A 177 -19.99 15.61 -1.85
C LYS A 177 -19.02 15.03 -2.88
N ILE A 178 -18.66 13.73 -2.76
CA ILE A 178 -17.89 13.06 -3.80
C ILE A 178 -18.63 13.05 -5.13
N ALA A 179 -19.92 12.69 -5.15
CA ALA A 179 -20.69 12.64 -6.37
C ALA A 179 -20.78 14.03 -7.03
N GLU A 180 -20.99 15.10 -6.24
CA GLU A 180 -20.97 16.49 -6.70
C GLU A 180 -19.61 16.85 -7.34
N LEU A 181 -18.50 16.55 -6.69
CA LEU A 181 -17.16 16.83 -7.19
C LEU A 181 -16.81 16.00 -8.42
N GLN A 182 -17.15 14.72 -8.43
CA GLN A 182 -16.96 13.85 -9.58
C GLN A 182 -17.73 14.37 -10.79
N GLU A 183 -18.98 14.82 -10.61
CA GLU A 183 -19.78 15.40 -11.70
C GLU A 183 -19.21 16.76 -12.15
N ALA A 184 -18.83 17.64 -11.23
CA ALA A 184 -18.23 18.93 -11.55
C ALA A 184 -16.89 18.81 -12.29
N LEU A 185 -16.09 17.81 -11.95
CA LEU A 185 -14.80 17.49 -12.57
C LEU A 185 -14.95 16.55 -13.78
N ARG A 186 -16.16 16.13 -14.11
CA ARG A 186 -16.39 15.12 -15.15
C ARG A 186 -15.93 15.64 -16.51
N PHE A 187 -14.90 15.01 -17.02
CA PHE A 187 -14.29 15.32 -18.30
C PHE A 187 -13.71 14.02 -18.88
N PRO A 188 -13.95 13.69 -20.14
CA PRO A 188 -13.50 12.44 -20.70
C PRO A 188 -11.97 12.36 -20.69
N GLU A 189 -11.48 11.18 -20.36
CA GLU A 189 -10.09 10.86 -20.58
C GLU A 189 -9.96 10.25 -21.98
N PRO A 190 -8.93 10.62 -22.75
CA PRO A 190 -8.72 10.01 -24.05
C PRO A 190 -8.59 8.51 -23.88
N PRO A 191 -9.20 7.70 -24.78
CA PRO A 191 -9.07 6.26 -24.69
C PRO A 191 -7.60 5.89 -24.65
N SER A 192 -7.22 5.08 -23.68
CA SER A 192 -5.90 4.50 -23.65
C SER A 192 -5.87 3.39 -24.72
N ASP A 193 -5.58 3.74 -25.95
CA ASP A 193 -5.28 2.76 -26.98
C ASP A 193 -4.01 2.00 -26.58
N GLU A 194 -4.19 0.88 -25.91
CA GLU A 194 -3.16 -0.12 -25.81
C GLU A 194 -3.10 -0.86 -27.15
N PRO A 195 -2.04 -0.66 -27.94
CA PRO A 195 -1.84 -1.56 -29.07
C PRO A 195 -1.57 -2.94 -28.48
N LYS A 196 -2.49 -3.87 -28.68
CA LYS A 196 -2.28 -5.28 -28.38
C LYS A 196 -1.03 -5.73 -29.17
N GLY A 197 0.12 -5.83 -28.47
CA GLY A 197 1.36 -6.42 -28.99
C GLY A 197 2.33 -5.49 -29.75
N GLY A 198 2.20 -4.16 -29.71
CA GLY A 198 3.12 -3.22 -30.37
C GLY A 198 4.10 -2.53 -29.41
N LYS A 199 5.32 -2.22 -29.90
CA LYS A 199 6.25 -1.32 -29.19
C LYS A 199 5.54 0.00 -28.90
N ARG A 200 5.39 0.32 -27.62
CA ARG A 200 4.73 1.56 -27.17
C ARG A 200 5.54 2.76 -27.63
N LEU A 201 4.96 3.59 -28.49
CA LEU A 201 5.48 4.91 -28.80
C LEU A 201 5.40 5.78 -27.54
N ARG A 202 6.50 6.52 -27.23
CA ARG A 202 6.52 7.53 -26.16
C ARG A 202 5.50 8.61 -26.49
N ARG A 203 4.32 8.57 -25.86
CA ARG A 203 3.40 9.71 -25.83
C ARG A 203 3.74 10.57 -24.62
N THR A 204 4.19 11.78 -24.87
CA THR A 204 4.70 12.73 -23.88
C THR A 204 3.64 13.67 -23.32
N GLY A 205 2.36 13.54 -23.71
CA GLY A 205 1.30 14.42 -23.24
C GLY A 205 -0.09 13.81 -23.42
N PRO A 206 -1.15 14.49 -22.93
CA PRO A 206 -2.51 14.07 -23.21
C PRO A 206 -2.76 14.12 -24.72
N ASP A 207 -3.39 13.09 -25.26
CA ASP A 207 -3.74 13.04 -26.67
C ASP A 207 -4.89 14.02 -26.96
N LEU A 208 -4.53 15.27 -27.25
CA LEU A 208 -5.52 16.30 -27.54
C LEU A 208 -6.32 15.99 -28.82
N GLU A 209 -5.72 15.28 -29.80
CA GLU A 209 -6.40 14.91 -31.04
C GLU A 209 -7.46 13.84 -30.80
N ALA A 210 -7.10 12.78 -30.06
CA ALA A 210 -8.06 11.76 -29.66
C ALA A 210 -9.18 12.37 -28.82
N LEU A 211 -8.85 13.28 -27.89
CA LEU A 211 -9.81 13.95 -27.06
C LEU A 211 -10.73 14.88 -27.88
N ALA A 212 -10.20 15.68 -28.79
CA ALA A 212 -11.01 16.51 -29.68
C ALA A 212 -11.91 15.69 -30.62
N SER A 213 -11.42 14.53 -31.08
CA SER A 213 -12.22 13.59 -31.85
C SER A 213 -13.38 13.04 -31.02
N LEU A 214 -13.12 12.70 -29.77
CA LEU A 214 -14.14 12.25 -28.81
C LEU A 214 -15.18 13.35 -28.56
N LEU A 215 -14.77 14.60 -28.39
CA LEU A 215 -15.68 15.74 -28.21
C LEU A 215 -16.61 15.96 -29.41
N LYS A 216 -16.12 15.72 -30.63
CA LYS A 216 -16.95 15.80 -31.85
C LYS A 216 -18.11 14.78 -31.86
N SER A 217 -17.99 13.66 -31.17
CA SER A 217 -19.09 12.68 -31.05
C SER A 217 -20.22 13.17 -30.16
N GLY A 218 -20.01 14.18 -29.33
CA GLY A 218 -20.97 14.74 -28.39
C GLY A 218 -21.36 13.82 -27.23
N THR A 219 -20.91 12.58 -27.24
CA THR A 219 -21.23 11.59 -26.20
C THR A 219 -20.03 10.68 -25.92
N HIS A 220 -19.90 10.25 -24.68
CA HIS A 220 -18.89 9.29 -24.24
C HIS A 220 -19.46 8.34 -23.19
N ARG A 221 -19.07 7.06 -23.24
CA ARG A 221 -19.38 6.09 -22.19
C ARG A 221 -18.22 6.02 -21.21
N GLU A 222 -18.49 6.37 -19.96
CA GLU A 222 -17.51 6.38 -18.89
C GLU A 222 -17.83 5.30 -17.86
N LYS A 223 -16.86 4.44 -17.58
CA LYS A 223 -16.92 3.55 -16.41
C LYS A 223 -16.62 4.38 -15.17
N ARG A 224 -17.49 4.33 -14.19
CA ARG A 224 -17.36 5.08 -12.95
C ARG A 224 -17.70 4.21 -11.75
N THR A 225 -16.91 4.36 -10.70
CA THR A 225 -17.22 3.81 -9.39
C THR A 225 -18.15 4.78 -8.66
N VAL A 226 -19.37 4.35 -8.37
CA VAL A 226 -20.40 5.15 -7.68
C VAL A 226 -20.59 4.63 -6.27
N TYR A 227 -20.58 5.57 -5.32
CA TYR A 227 -20.86 5.30 -3.91
C TYR A 227 -22.31 5.67 -3.61
N ASP A 228 -23.21 4.68 -3.66
CA ASP A 228 -24.63 4.89 -3.37
C ASP A 228 -24.86 5.03 -1.86
N PRO A 229 -25.69 6.00 -1.40
CA PRO A 229 -26.07 6.09 0.01
C PRO A 229 -26.73 4.80 0.49
N GLY A 230 -26.21 4.23 1.57
CA GLY A 230 -26.75 3.00 2.18
C GLY A 230 -26.19 1.68 1.63
N ARG A 231 -25.27 1.71 0.65
CA ARG A 231 -24.48 0.53 0.23
C ARG A 231 -23.12 0.53 0.88
N THR A 232 -22.68 -0.64 1.31
CA THR A 232 -21.34 -0.86 1.86
C THR A 232 -20.27 -0.96 0.78
N GLU A 233 -20.67 -1.37 -0.44
CA GLU A 233 -19.75 -1.55 -1.56
C GLU A 233 -20.09 -0.57 -2.70
N PRO A 234 -19.06 0.03 -3.32
CA PRO A 234 -19.24 0.83 -4.51
C PRO A 234 -19.67 -0.06 -5.69
N ARG A 235 -20.43 0.52 -6.61
CA ARG A 235 -20.76 -0.17 -7.87
C ARG A 235 -20.12 0.52 -9.05
N GLU A 236 -19.74 -0.26 -10.05
CA GLU A 236 -19.34 0.28 -11.34
C GLU A 236 -20.58 0.61 -12.19
N THR A 237 -20.58 1.81 -12.77
CA THR A 237 -21.56 2.23 -13.76
C THR A 237 -20.85 2.49 -15.10
N ASN A 238 -21.61 2.36 -16.16
CA ASN A 238 -21.16 2.70 -17.52
C ASN A 238 -22.10 3.79 -18.07
N ASP A 239 -21.89 5.02 -17.56
CA ASP A 239 -22.80 6.14 -17.81
C ASP A 239 -22.49 6.78 -19.17
N LEU A 240 -23.56 7.13 -19.92
CA LEU A 240 -23.44 7.96 -21.10
C LEU A 240 -23.36 9.43 -20.65
N ILE A 241 -22.27 10.10 -21.00
CA ILE A 241 -22.10 11.54 -20.77
C ILE A 241 -22.28 12.30 -22.07
N HIS A 242 -22.94 13.45 -21.95
CA HIS A 242 -23.04 14.43 -23.02
C HIS A 242 -21.88 15.42 -22.91
N LEU A 243 -21.17 15.60 -24.01
CA LEU A 243 -20.01 16.46 -24.10
C LEU A 243 -20.36 17.73 -24.88
N PRO A 244 -19.80 18.89 -24.53
CA PRO A 244 -19.94 20.08 -25.35
C PRO A 244 -19.34 19.82 -26.73
N ILE A 245 -20.13 19.95 -27.78
CA ILE A 245 -19.67 19.78 -29.16
C ILE A 245 -19.03 21.09 -29.60
N PRO A 246 -17.69 21.11 -29.88
CA PRO A 246 -17.05 22.30 -30.36
C PRO A 246 -17.53 22.70 -31.76
N PRO A 247 -17.57 24.00 -32.09
CA PRO A 247 -17.90 24.49 -33.43
C PRO A 247 -17.07 23.79 -34.51
N ALA A 248 -17.69 23.57 -35.68
CA ALA A 248 -17.02 22.94 -36.81
C ALA A 248 -15.81 23.79 -37.26
N GLY A 249 -14.68 23.11 -37.53
CA GLY A 249 -13.43 23.77 -37.93
C GLY A 249 -12.60 24.38 -36.80
N MET A 250 -13.04 24.27 -35.53
CA MET A 250 -12.25 24.72 -34.40
C MET A 250 -10.96 23.91 -34.27
N PRO A 251 -9.76 24.58 -34.10
CA PRO A 251 -8.50 23.87 -33.88
C PRO A 251 -8.55 22.95 -32.65
N THR A 252 -7.83 21.83 -32.69
CA THR A 252 -7.85 20.76 -31.69
C THR A 252 -7.71 21.28 -30.24
N ALA A 253 -6.69 22.07 -29.96
CA ALA A 253 -6.46 22.58 -28.61
C ALA A 253 -7.55 23.55 -28.14
N GLN A 254 -8.06 24.39 -29.06
CA GLN A 254 -9.18 25.29 -28.75
C GLN A 254 -10.47 24.50 -28.49
N ALA A 255 -10.73 23.42 -29.23
CA ALA A 255 -11.87 22.55 -29.01
C ALA A 255 -11.83 21.89 -27.62
N VAL A 256 -10.65 21.50 -27.15
CA VAL A 256 -10.46 20.98 -25.78
C VAL A 256 -10.72 22.07 -24.75
N LEU A 257 -10.17 23.30 -24.92
CA LEU A 257 -10.43 24.42 -24.01
C LEU A 257 -11.92 24.82 -23.99
N TYR A 258 -12.59 24.83 -25.15
CA TYR A 258 -14.02 25.07 -25.26
C TYR A 258 -14.82 24.07 -24.38
N ALA A 259 -14.44 22.79 -24.40
CA ALA A 259 -15.08 21.79 -23.56
C ALA A 259 -14.80 21.99 -22.06
N PHE A 260 -13.68 22.64 -21.71
CA PHE A 260 -13.35 22.99 -20.32
C PHE A 260 -14.12 24.22 -19.80
N GLU A 261 -14.73 25.06 -20.66
CA GLU A 261 -15.47 26.25 -20.20
C GLU A 261 -16.57 25.88 -19.18
N GLY A 262 -17.32 24.79 -19.40
CA GLY A 262 -18.29 24.30 -18.44
C GLY A 262 -17.72 23.82 -17.09
N ARG A 263 -16.40 23.65 -16.99
CA ARG A 263 -15.66 23.22 -15.77
C ARG A 263 -14.74 24.31 -15.24
N ARG A 264 -14.72 25.48 -15.89
CA ARG A 264 -13.84 26.58 -15.52
C ARG A 264 -14.01 26.95 -14.06
N ALA A 265 -15.25 27.16 -13.63
CA ALA A 265 -15.55 27.58 -12.25
C ALA A 265 -14.99 26.61 -11.19
N VAL A 266 -15.11 25.30 -11.38
CA VAL A 266 -14.58 24.32 -10.42
C VAL A 266 -13.05 24.27 -10.45
N LEU A 267 -12.43 24.39 -11.63
CA LEU A 267 -10.95 24.40 -11.73
C LEU A 267 -10.34 25.69 -11.18
N ASP A 268 -11.03 26.83 -11.31
CA ASP A 268 -10.63 28.09 -10.69
C ASP A 268 -10.77 28.02 -9.15
N GLN A 269 -11.81 27.37 -8.64
CA GLN A 269 -11.94 27.05 -7.21
C GLN A 269 -10.84 26.11 -6.72
N VAL A 270 -10.41 25.12 -7.52
CA VAL A 270 -9.24 24.27 -7.18
C VAL A 270 -7.99 25.14 -7.05
N THR A 271 -7.74 26.03 -8.02
CA THR A 271 -6.58 26.94 -7.99
C THR A 271 -6.63 27.83 -6.74
N GLU A 272 -7.80 28.40 -6.40
CA GLU A 272 -7.96 29.23 -5.21
C GLU A 272 -7.78 28.42 -3.93
N ALA A 273 -8.43 27.24 -3.83
CA ALA A 273 -8.34 26.37 -2.66
C ALA A 273 -6.90 25.96 -2.36
N THR A 274 -6.10 25.63 -3.39
CA THR A 274 -4.70 25.22 -3.22
C THR A 274 -3.76 26.35 -2.74
N ARG A 275 -4.22 27.60 -2.69
CA ARG A 275 -3.46 28.71 -2.08
C ARG A 275 -3.44 28.64 -0.55
N ARG A 276 -4.32 27.84 0.08
CA ARG A 276 -4.26 27.56 1.51
C ARG A 276 -2.99 26.77 1.84
N PRO A 277 -2.23 27.18 2.87
CA PRO A 277 -0.87 26.66 3.08
C PRO A 277 -0.82 25.26 3.67
N ARG A 278 -1.91 24.75 4.23
CA ARG A 278 -1.96 23.48 4.95
C ARG A 278 -3.17 22.64 4.53
N ALA A 279 -3.07 21.33 4.77
CA ALA A 279 -4.21 20.42 4.68
C ALA A 279 -4.21 19.49 5.90
N GLN A 280 -5.25 19.57 6.71
CA GLN A 280 -5.48 18.63 7.80
C GLN A 280 -6.83 17.95 7.56
N TYR A 281 -6.77 16.67 7.21
CA TYR A 281 -7.94 15.85 6.90
C TYR A 281 -8.46 15.21 8.19
N GLU A 282 -9.76 15.33 8.44
CA GLU A 282 -10.41 14.68 9.58
C GLU A 282 -10.74 13.22 9.25
N LEU A 283 -9.70 12.43 9.08
CA LEU A 283 -9.82 11.00 8.81
C LEU A 283 -10.03 10.22 10.10
N ARG A 284 -10.78 9.14 9.98
CA ARG A 284 -11.03 8.23 11.09
C ARG A 284 -9.93 7.16 11.16
N TYR A 285 -8.74 7.57 11.56
CA TYR A 285 -7.59 6.67 11.68
C TYR A 285 -7.81 5.50 12.66
N ALA A 286 -8.73 5.68 13.63
CA ALA A 286 -9.14 4.61 14.56
C ALA A 286 -9.84 3.43 13.88
N ASP A 287 -10.30 3.59 12.63
CA ASP A 287 -10.89 2.51 11.85
C ASP A 287 -9.82 1.60 11.21
N GLY A 288 -8.53 1.95 11.33
CA GLY A 288 -7.42 1.16 10.82
C GLY A 288 -7.55 0.86 9.32
N PRO A 289 -7.49 -0.42 8.90
CA PRO A 289 -7.60 -0.80 7.48
C PRO A 289 -8.90 -0.39 6.79
N PHE A 290 -9.94 -0.06 7.56
CA PHE A 290 -11.23 0.38 7.03
C PHE A 290 -11.35 1.90 6.89
N ALA A 291 -10.29 2.66 7.23
CA ALA A 291 -10.27 4.10 7.07
C ALA A 291 -10.42 4.49 5.59
N LEU A 292 -11.49 5.21 5.27
CA LEU A 292 -11.76 5.67 3.91
C LEU A 292 -10.91 6.90 3.58
N LEU A 293 -10.30 6.90 2.38
CA LEU A 293 -9.44 7.97 1.86
C LEU A 293 -10.00 8.58 0.56
N PRO A 294 -11.28 9.00 0.52
CA PRO A 294 -11.96 9.40 -0.72
C PRO A 294 -11.37 10.66 -1.35
N HIS A 295 -10.74 11.53 -0.56
CA HIS A 295 -10.09 12.75 -1.02
C HIS A 295 -8.95 12.47 -2.00
N LEU A 296 -8.24 11.36 -1.88
CA LEU A 296 -7.10 11.02 -2.73
C LEU A 296 -7.52 10.80 -4.20
N ALA A 297 -8.65 10.13 -4.42
CA ALA A 297 -9.20 9.93 -5.77
C ALA A 297 -9.65 11.28 -6.40
N ILE A 298 -10.24 12.18 -5.60
CA ILE A 298 -10.63 13.52 -6.04
C ILE A 298 -9.39 14.36 -6.40
N HIS A 299 -8.33 14.35 -5.57
CA HIS A 299 -7.08 15.07 -5.87
C HIS A 299 -6.46 14.59 -7.17
N LYS A 300 -6.43 13.27 -7.39
CA LYS A 300 -5.93 12.71 -8.65
C LYS A 300 -6.79 13.17 -9.84
N SER A 301 -8.12 13.15 -9.71
CA SER A 301 -9.03 13.65 -10.76
C SER A 301 -8.76 15.11 -11.10
N MET A 302 -8.62 15.98 -10.08
CA MET A 302 -8.24 17.38 -10.26
C MET A 302 -6.93 17.51 -11.04
N ALA A 303 -5.92 16.72 -10.66
CA ALA A 303 -4.58 16.77 -11.27
C ALA A 303 -4.63 16.40 -12.77
N VAL A 304 -5.35 15.33 -13.14
CA VAL A 304 -5.49 14.92 -14.54
C VAL A 304 -6.17 16.02 -15.38
N LYS A 305 -7.22 16.66 -14.85
CA LYS A 305 -7.93 17.73 -15.57
C LYS A 305 -7.06 18.99 -15.73
N LEU A 306 -6.34 19.40 -14.68
CA LEU A 306 -5.39 20.50 -14.74
C LEU A 306 -4.28 20.26 -15.78
N ARG A 307 -3.71 19.05 -15.84
CA ARG A 307 -2.70 18.68 -16.86
C ARG A 307 -3.26 18.80 -18.27
N THR A 308 -4.46 18.26 -18.51
CA THR A 308 -5.08 18.31 -19.84
C THR A 308 -5.35 19.76 -20.26
N ARG A 309 -5.84 20.60 -19.32
CA ARG A 309 -6.03 22.04 -19.56
C ARG A 309 -4.71 22.75 -19.84
N SER A 310 -3.67 22.47 -19.05
CA SER A 310 -2.32 23.02 -19.24
C SER A 310 -1.76 22.71 -20.62
N ALA A 311 -1.84 21.45 -21.08
CA ALA A 311 -1.37 21.04 -22.40
C ALA A 311 -2.13 21.77 -23.54
N ALA A 312 -3.44 21.93 -23.41
CA ALA A 312 -4.24 22.66 -24.39
C ALA A 312 -3.90 24.18 -24.37
N ARG A 313 -3.63 24.78 -23.20
CA ARG A 313 -3.16 26.17 -23.05
C ARG A 313 -1.79 26.38 -23.69
N VAL A 314 -0.84 25.47 -23.47
CA VAL A 314 0.47 25.51 -24.16
C VAL A 314 0.27 25.52 -25.68
N ALA A 315 -0.55 24.60 -26.21
CA ALA A 315 -0.81 24.47 -27.65
C ALA A 315 -1.54 25.68 -28.27
N THR A 316 -2.21 26.50 -27.44
CA THR A 316 -2.87 27.75 -27.89
C THR A 316 -2.05 29.02 -27.61
N GLY A 317 -0.85 28.87 -27.00
CA GLY A 317 0.03 30.00 -26.66
C GLY A 317 -0.28 30.68 -25.32
N ASP A 318 -1.28 30.20 -24.55
CA ASP A 318 -1.56 30.66 -23.17
C ASP A 318 -0.57 30.02 -22.18
N THR A 319 0.71 30.42 -22.30
CA THR A 319 1.76 29.87 -21.41
C THR A 319 1.63 30.35 -19.97
N ALA A 320 1.04 31.52 -19.74
CA ALA A 320 0.81 32.04 -18.39
C ALA A 320 -0.21 31.19 -17.65
N GLY A 321 -1.37 30.91 -18.28
CA GLY A 321 -2.38 30.02 -17.72
C GLY A 321 -1.87 28.59 -17.55
N ALA A 322 -1.07 28.08 -18.48
CA ALA A 322 -0.43 26.77 -18.35
C ALA A 322 0.52 26.69 -17.16
N ALA A 323 1.32 27.73 -16.92
CA ALA A 323 2.22 27.80 -15.77
C ALA A 323 1.45 27.88 -14.44
N GLU A 324 0.31 28.57 -14.38
CA GLU A 324 -0.57 28.60 -13.22
C GLU A 324 -1.18 27.20 -12.92
N ASP A 325 -1.58 26.46 -13.97
CA ASP A 325 -2.05 25.08 -13.81
C ASP A 325 -0.96 24.16 -13.21
N ILE A 326 0.30 24.31 -13.67
CA ILE A 326 1.44 23.55 -13.15
C ILE A 326 1.72 23.90 -11.68
N ASP A 327 1.69 25.18 -11.31
CA ASP A 327 1.90 25.60 -9.92
C ASP A 327 0.73 25.10 -9.02
N THR A 328 -0.50 25.11 -9.53
CA THR A 328 -1.66 24.52 -8.86
C THR A 328 -1.49 23.00 -8.62
N LEU A 329 -0.96 22.27 -9.61
CA LEU A 329 -0.64 20.85 -9.48
C LEU A 329 0.42 20.61 -8.39
N LEU A 330 1.46 21.43 -8.34
CA LEU A 330 2.52 21.32 -7.33
C LEU A 330 2.00 21.62 -5.92
N ARG A 331 1.15 22.64 -5.76
CA ARG A 331 0.48 22.93 -4.47
C ARG A 331 -0.44 21.79 -4.06
N LEU A 332 -1.23 21.25 -4.98
CA LEU A 332 -2.12 20.12 -4.72
C LEU A 332 -1.32 18.88 -4.27
N ALA A 333 -0.17 18.63 -4.89
CA ALA A 333 0.74 17.56 -4.47
C ALA A 333 1.25 17.75 -3.04
N GLU A 334 1.66 18.99 -2.68
CA GLU A 334 2.14 19.30 -1.33
C GLU A 334 1.02 19.13 -0.29
N LEU A 335 -0.19 19.64 -0.57
CA LEU A 335 -1.36 19.49 0.30
C LEU A 335 -1.79 18.03 0.44
N THR A 336 -1.71 17.23 -0.62
CA THR A 336 -1.95 15.78 -0.55
C THR A 336 -0.92 15.09 0.33
N GLY A 337 0.34 15.53 0.32
CA GLY A 337 1.41 15.02 1.18
C GLY A 337 1.29 15.38 2.66
N GLU A 338 0.32 16.20 3.05
CA GLU A 338 -0.04 16.45 4.44
C GLU A 338 -0.84 15.28 5.06
N ASP A 339 -1.44 14.41 4.25
CA ASP A 339 -2.03 13.15 4.70
C ASP A 339 -0.90 12.23 5.20
N PRO A 340 -0.96 11.75 6.47
CA PRO A 340 0.10 10.95 7.06
C PRO A 340 0.09 9.48 6.63
N THR A 341 -0.66 9.11 5.58
CA THR A 341 -0.68 7.74 5.06
C THR A 341 0.34 7.54 3.94
N LEU A 342 0.85 6.31 3.78
CA LEU A 342 1.70 5.99 2.63
C LEU A 342 0.94 6.08 1.31
N ILE A 343 -0.35 5.79 1.31
CA ILE A 343 -1.22 5.96 0.13
C ILE A 343 -1.29 7.45 -0.23
N GLY A 344 -1.47 8.35 0.75
CA GLY A 344 -1.43 9.81 0.56
C GLY A 344 -0.10 10.26 -0.04
N TYR A 345 1.03 9.74 0.48
CA TYR A 345 2.35 10.02 -0.08
C TYR A 345 2.50 9.55 -1.53
N LEU A 346 2.03 8.35 -1.86
CA LEU A 346 2.09 7.83 -3.23
C LEU A 346 1.24 8.65 -4.20
N VAL A 347 0.05 9.09 -3.78
CA VAL A 347 -0.80 10.00 -4.59
C VAL A 347 -0.13 11.36 -4.75
N ARG A 348 0.52 11.91 -3.71
CA ARG A 348 1.37 13.10 -3.83
C ARG A 348 2.43 12.95 -4.92
N VAL A 349 3.21 11.85 -4.89
CA VAL A 349 4.25 11.56 -5.90
C VAL A 349 3.64 11.48 -7.31
N ALA A 350 2.47 10.86 -7.45
CA ALA A 350 1.79 10.78 -8.73
C ALA A 350 1.32 12.15 -9.26
N ILE A 351 0.74 13.00 -8.41
CA ILE A 351 0.34 14.37 -8.80
C ILE A 351 1.57 15.17 -9.17
N GLN A 352 2.68 15.02 -8.46
CA GLN A 352 3.95 15.68 -8.77
C GLN A 352 4.52 15.22 -10.12
N SER A 353 4.42 13.93 -10.43
CA SER A 353 4.79 13.40 -11.76
C SER A 353 3.93 13.99 -12.87
N ILE A 354 2.63 14.17 -12.63
CA ILE A 354 1.70 14.85 -13.55
C ILE A 354 2.15 16.31 -13.78
N ALA A 355 2.57 17.01 -12.74
CA ALA A 355 3.08 18.39 -12.87
C ALA A 355 4.36 18.47 -13.71
N PHE A 356 5.32 17.56 -13.49
CA PHE A 356 6.54 17.49 -14.30
C PHE A 356 6.24 17.13 -15.77
N SER A 357 5.21 16.32 -16.00
CA SER A 357 4.76 16.02 -17.36
C SER A 357 4.16 17.23 -18.04
N ALA A 358 3.35 18.03 -17.33
CA ALA A 358 2.81 19.27 -17.86
C ALA A 358 3.93 20.31 -18.15
N PHE A 359 4.94 20.39 -17.29
CA PHE A 359 6.15 21.20 -17.55
C PHE A 359 6.87 20.75 -18.82
N TRP A 360 7.01 19.42 -19.02
CA TRP A 360 7.60 18.88 -20.23
C TRP A 360 6.81 19.24 -21.49
N ASP A 361 5.47 19.20 -21.45
CA ASP A 361 4.63 19.50 -22.62
C ASP A 361 4.94 20.89 -23.20
N GLY A 362 5.18 21.89 -22.34
CA GLY A 362 5.61 23.22 -22.78
C GLY A 362 7.09 23.32 -23.14
N THR A 363 7.96 22.57 -22.47
CA THR A 363 9.39 22.51 -22.77
C THR A 363 9.64 21.88 -24.14
N ALA A 364 8.92 20.79 -24.48
CA ALA A 364 9.03 20.13 -25.77
C ALA A 364 8.61 21.02 -26.95
N GLN A 365 7.77 22.02 -26.68
CA GLN A 365 7.33 23.02 -27.66
C GLN A 365 8.13 24.32 -27.56
N HIS A 366 9.13 24.40 -26.69
CA HIS A 366 9.91 25.61 -26.41
C HIS A 366 9.04 26.83 -26.06
N ALA A 367 7.90 26.57 -25.39
CA ALA A 367 6.87 27.56 -25.14
C ALA A 367 7.18 28.49 -23.95
N TRP A 368 8.09 28.09 -23.05
CA TRP A 368 8.35 28.82 -21.81
C TRP A 368 9.31 30.00 -22.04
N SER A 369 9.01 31.16 -21.47
CA SER A 369 9.91 32.27 -21.35
C SER A 369 11.02 32.02 -20.31
N ASP A 370 12.14 32.77 -20.36
CA ASP A 370 13.22 32.68 -19.35
C ASP A 370 12.68 32.93 -17.93
N ALA A 371 11.79 33.91 -17.75
CA ALA A 371 11.19 34.22 -16.46
C ALA A 371 10.35 33.06 -15.92
N GLN A 372 9.55 32.39 -16.76
CA GLN A 372 8.79 31.22 -16.38
C GLN A 372 9.69 30.03 -16.02
N LEU A 373 10.74 29.78 -16.80
CA LEU A 373 11.72 28.74 -16.52
C LEU A 373 12.46 28.96 -15.20
N ALA A 374 12.84 30.22 -14.91
CA ALA A 374 13.44 30.60 -13.64
C ALA A 374 12.49 30.38 -12.47
N ALA A 375 11.20 30.73 -12.63
CA ALA A 375 10.18 30.47 -11.61
C ALA A 375 9.95 28.99 -11.38
N PHE A 376 9.93 28.15 -12.42
CA PHE A 376 9.85 26.70 -12.30
C PHE A 376 11.06 26.11 -11.57
N GLN A 377 12.30 26.54 -11.89
CA GLN A 377 13.49 26.11 -11.15
C GLN A 377 13.34 26.38 -9.66
N GLN A 378 13.03 27.61 -9.27
CA GLN A 378 12.82 27.99 -7.86
C GLN A 378 11.71 27.17 -7.21
N ARG A 379 10.60 26.95 -7.92
CA ARG A 379 9.47 26.18 -7.41
C ARG A 379 9.82 24.72 -7.18
N PHE A 380 10.57 24.09 -8.11
CA PHE A 380 11.01 22.70 -8.00
C PHE A 380 12.06 22.53 -6.88
N GLU A 381 12.99 23.49 -6.72
CA GLU A 381 13.97 23.48 -5.62
C GLU A 381 13.29 23.55 -4.26
N GLY A 382 12.19 24.28 -4.14
CA GLY A 382 11.41 24.41 -2.90
C GLY A 382 10.61 23.17 -2.49
N LEU A 383 10.52 22.11 -3.30
CA LEU A 383 9.72 20.94 -3.00
C LEU A 383 10.35 20.07 -1.89
N LYS A 384 9.67 19.94 -0.76
CA LYS A 384 10.09 19.13 0.40
C LYS A 384 9.58 17.69 0.27
N GLN A 385 10.37 16.80 -0.33
CA GLN A 385 9.95 15.43 -0.55
C GLN A 385 10.17 14.51 0.66
N ARG A 386 11.29 14.68 1.35
CA ARG A 386 11.71 13.82 2.46
C ARG A 386 10.78 13.93 3.68
N ASP A 387 10.37 15.15 4.04
CA ASP A 387 9.52 15.39 5.21
C ASP A 387 8.16 14.68 5.10
N SER A 388 7.55 14.73 3.90
CA SER A 388 6.29 14.01 3.64
C SER A 388 6.45 12.50 3.73
N LEU A 389 7.58 11.95 3.28
CA LEU A 389 7.85 10.52 3.36
C LEU A 389 8.05 10.07 4.81
N VAL A 390 8.82 10.83 5.59
CA VAL A 390 9.01 10.57 7.03
C VAL A 390 7.67 10.62 7.76
N LYS A 391 6.82 11.62 7.46
CA LYS A 391 5.46 11.73 8.01
C LYS A 391 4.61 10.51 7.66
N ALA A 392 4.67 10.05 6.41
CA ALA A 392 3.92 8.90 5.94
C ALA A 392 4.35 7.59 6.65
N PHE A 393 5.65 7.36 6.84
CA PHE A 393 6.12 6.18 7.59
C PHE A 393 5.78 6.23 9.09
N ARG A 394 5.74 7.42 9.68
CA ARG A 394 5.21 7.60 11.04
C ARG A 394 3.72 7.23 11.10
N GLY A 395 2.94 7.68 10.11
CA GLY A 395 1.54 7.31 10.00
C GLY A 395 1.33 5.81 9.79
N GLU A 396 2.16 5.16 8.98
CA GLU A 396 2.11 3.71 8.76
C GLU A 396 2.43 2.93 10.04
N ARG A 397 3.37 3.43 10.85
CA ARG A 397 3.64 2.85 12.18
C ARG A 397 2.39 2.89 13.08
N LEU A 398 1.66 4.01 13.07
CA LEU A 398 0.42 4.16 13.82
C LEU A 398 -0.71 3.32 13.23
N PHE A 399 -0.77 3.20 11.91
CA PHE A 399 -1.73 2.33 11.23
C PHE A 399 -1.57 0.88 11.64
N GLY A 400 -0.34 0.35 11.61
CA GLY A 400 -0.07 -1.01 12.08
C GLY A 400 -0.40 -1.19 13.57
N LYS A 401 -0.05 -0.21 14.41
CA LYS A 401 -0.43 -0.22 15.84
C LYS A 401 -1.95 -0.36 15.99
N THR A 402 -2.73 0.50 15.34
CA THR A 402 -4.20 0.47 15.37
C THR A 402 -4.76 -0.85 14.84
N THR A 403 -4.21 -1.37 13.75
CA THR A 403 -4.61 -2.64 13.16
C THR A 403 -4.45 -3.79 14.15
N PHE A 404 -3.30 -3.90 14.82
CA PHE A 404 -3.07 -4.94 15.84
C PHE A 404 -3.94 -4.75 17.09
N GLU A 405 -4.25 -3.52 17.47
CA GLU A 405 -5.18 -3.22 18.56
C GLU A 405 -6.60 -3.70 18.23
N LEU A 406 -7.10 -3.39 17.03
CA LEU A 406 -8.41 -3.86 16.56
C LEU A 406 -8.50 -5.40 16.50
N MET A 407 -7.43 -6.08 16.07
CA MET A 407 -7.36 -7.56 16.10
C MET A 407 -7.40 -8.09 17.53
N ARG A 408 -6.66 -7.50 18.45
CA ARG A 408 -6.64 -7.93 19.86
C ARG A 408 -7.97 -7.72 20.57
N GLU A 409 -8.71 -6.68 20.18
CA GLU A 409 -10.07 -6.39 20.65
C GLU A 409 -11.14 -7.29 19.99
N GLY A 410 -10.77 -8.07 18.97
CA GLY A 410 -11.72 -8.89 18.19
C GLY A 410 -12.66 -8.05 17.32
N ARG A 411 -12.26 -6.85 16.96
CA ARG A 411 -12.98 -5.92 16.06
C ARG A 411 -12.56 -6.06 14.61
N LEU A 412 -11.39 -6.64 14.37
CA LEU A 412 -10.85 -6.96 13.06
C LEU A 412 -10.48 -8.46 13.06
N ASP A 413 -11.05 -9.18 12.11
CA ASP A 413 -10.66 -10.57 11.85
C ASP A 413 -9.40 -10.58 10.97
N PRO A 414 -8.34 -11.29 11.36
CA PRO A 414 -7.14 -11.44 10.53
C PRO A 414 -7.41 -11.99 9.12
N ASP A 415 -8.43 -12.83 8.94
CA ASP A 415 -8.85 -13.34 7.63
C ASP A 415 -9.24 -12.21 6.66
N THR A 416 -9.76 -11.11 7.18
CA THR A 416 -10.13 -9.93 6.39
C THR A 416 -8.91 -9.26 5.74
N LEU A 417 -7.74 -9.29 6.39
CA LEU A 417 -6.49 -8.74 5.81
C LEU A 417 -5.99 -9.60 4.66
N GLY A 418 -6.07 -10.92 4.79
CA GLY A 418 -5.69 -11.84 3.70
C GLY A 418 -6.63 -11.75 2.49
N ALA A 419 -7.93 -11.51 2.73
CA ALA A 419 -8.91 -11.33 1.66
C ALA A 419 -8.76 -9.99 0.90
N MET A 420 -8.12 -8.99 1.50
CA MET A 420 -7.80 -7.72 0.82
C MET A 420 -6.67 -7.85 -0.20
N GLU A 421 -5.82 -8.88 -0.10
CA GLU A 421 -4.68 -9.12 -1.00
C GLU A 421 -4.96 -10.17 -2.09
N SER A 422 -5.95 -11.04 -1.91
CA SER A 422 -6.23 -12.12 -2.86
C SER A 422 -7.71 -12.15 -3.25
N ASP A 423 -7.98 -12.14 -4.56
CA ASP A 423 -9.31 -12.36 -5.17
C ASP A 423 -9.81 -13.83 -4.97
N GLU A 424 -8.99 -14.70 -4.40
CA GLU A 424 -9.36 -16.07 -4.11
C GLU A 424 -9.74 -16.21 -2.62
N SER A 425 -10.96 -16.69 -2.36
CA SER A 425 -11.45 -17.17 -1.08
C SER A 425 -10.59 -18.37 -0.61
N GLY A 426 -9.34 -18.09 -0.26
CA GLY A 426 -8.37 -19.05 0.21
C GLY A 426 -8.63 -19.41 1.67
N ASN A 427 -8.59 -20.70 1.97
CA ASN A 427 -8.61 -21.38 3.27
C ASN A 427 -8.43 -20.43 4.47
N SER A 428 -9.50 -20.22 5.23
CA SER A 428 -9.44 -19.59 6.54
C SER A 428 -8.47 -20.41 7.42
N PHE A 429 -7.25 -19.92 7.54
CA PHE A 429 -6.27 -20.46 8.47
C PHE A 429 -6.77 -20.08 9.85
N GLY A 430 -7.22 -21.03 10.66
CA GLY A 430 -7.82 -20.87 11.99
C GLY A 430 -7.25 -19.77 12.88
N TRP A 431 -7.35 -18.52 12.44
CA TRP A 431 -6.81 -17.30 13.08
C TRP A 431 -7.39 -17.09 14.48
N GLY A 432 -8.59 -17.66 14.76
CA GLY A 432 -9.18 -17.65 16.09
C GLY A 432 -8.34 -18.37 17.15
N LEU A 433 -7.34 -19.17 16.75
CA LEU A 433 -6.41 -19.86 17.63
C LEU A 433 -5.11 -19.07 17.89
N VAL A 434 -4.93 -17.91 17.24
CA VAL A 434 -3.72 -17.09 17.41
C VAL A 434 -3.71 -16.46 18.81
N PRO A 435 -2.63 -16.67 19.59
CA PRO A 435 -2.52 -16.06 20.91
C PRO A 435 -2.49 -14.53 20.81
N ARG A 436 -3.29 -13.83 21.61
CA ARG A 436 -3.28 -12.36 21.70
C ARG A 436 -1.88 -11.78 21.98
N ALA A 437 -1.03 -12.53 22.69
CA ALA A 437 0.35 -12.18 22.94
C ALA A 437 1.16 -12.05 21.64
N TRP A 438 0.91 -12.89 20.63
CA TRP A 438 1.59 -12.78 19.33
C TRP A 438 1.21 -11.52 18.57
N LEU A 439 -0.04 -11.07 18.66
CA LEU A 439 -0.46 -9.80 18.06
C LEU A 439 0.24 -8.61 18.73
N LEU A 440 0.43 -8.64 20.07
CA LEU A 440 1.16 -7.58 20.77
C LEU A 440 2.67 -7.61 20.44
N GLN A 441 3.27 -8.80 20.28
CA GLN A 441 4.65 -8.93 19.80
C GLN A 441 4.79 -8.43 18.36
N SER A 442 3.80 -8.73 17.50
CA SER A 442 3.74 -8.21 16.12
C SER A 442 3.67 -6.68 16.11
N GLN A 443 2.84 -6.09 16.96
CA GLN A 443 2.72 -4.64 17.13
C GLN A 443 4.07 -4.02 17.53
N ALA A 444 4.75 -4.60 18.51
CA ALA A 444 6.06 -4.15 18.96
C ALA A 444 7.11 -4.27 17.85
N TYR A 445 7.16 -5.42 17.17
CA TYR A 445 8.11 -5.65 16.09
C TYR A 445 7.86 -4.72 14.89
N HIS A 446 6.62 -4.57 14.44
CA HIS A 446 6.22 -3.64 13.38
C HIS A 446 6.64 -2.21 13.71
N SER A 447 6.31 -1.73 14.92
CA SER A 447 6.65 -0.38 15.34
C SER A 447 8.17 -0.16 15.41
N LYS A 448 8.94 -1.16 15.84
CA LYS A 448 10.40 -1.13 15.87
C LYS A 448 11.00 -1.05 14.46
N VAL A 449 10.51 -1.88 13.52
CA VAL A 449 10.99 -1.88 12.12
C VAL A 449 10.72 -0.51 11.47
N LEU A 450 9.52 0.03 11.61
CA LEU A 450 9.20 1.32 11.00
C LEU A 450 9.91 2.49 11.68
N ASP A 451 10.22 2.40 12.99
CA ASP A 451 11.07 3.40 13.65
C ASP A 451 12.51 3.39 13.11
N GLN A 452 13.07 2.22 12.80
CA GLN A 452 14.36 2.11 12.13
C GLN A 452 14.33 2.75 10.73
N VAL A 453 13.25 2.51 9.96
CA VAL A 453 13.02 3.15 8.65
C VAL A 453 12.97 4.67 8.79
N VAL A 454 12.16 5.19 9.71
CA VAL A 454 12.07 6.63 9.99
C VAL A 454 13.42 7.20 10.38
N GLY A 455 14.16 6.52 11.26
CA GLY A 455 15.49 6.95 11.69
C GLY A 455 16.51 6.96 10.55
N ALA A 456 16.48 5.97 9.66
CA ALA A 456 17.32 5.94 8.47
C ALA A 456 16.99 7.10 7.51
N LEU A 457 15.69 7.31 7.23
CA LEU A 457 15.23 8.40 6.37
C LEU A 457 15.63 9.79 6.90
N GLN A 458 15.58 10.00 8.21
CA GLN A 458 15.97 11.27 8.83
C GLN A 458 17.48 11.55 8.72
N ARG A 459 18.31 10.50 8.67
CA ARG A 459 19.78 10.60 8.53
C ARG A 459 20.26 10.62 7.09
N CYS A 460 19.43 10.18 6.14
CA CYS A 460 19.76 10.28 4.71
C CYS A 460 19.81 11.74 4.27
N ASP A 461 20.76 12.06 3.39
CA ASP A 461 20.82 13.36 2.72
C ASP A 461 19.51 13.59 1.89
N PRO A 462 18.78 14.70 2.10
CA PRO A 462 17.54 14.97 1.37
C PRO A 462 17.73 15.18 -0.13
N GLU A 463 18.93 15.49 -0.59
CA GLU A 463 19.28 15.70 -2.00
C GLU A 463 19.85 14.45 -2.68
N ARG A 464 20.04 13.36 -1.90
CA ARG A 464 20.46 12.04 -2.39
C ARG A 464 19.28 11.06 -2.37
N GLY A 465 19.29 10.10 -3.29
CA GLY A 465 18.34 8.98 -3.28
C GLY A 465 18.41 8.18 -1.99
N ILE A 466 17.30 7.65 -1.56
CA ILE A 466 17.22 6.80 -0.36
C ILE A 466 18.08 5.56 -0.56
N ALA A 467 17.88 4.86 -1.68
CA ALA A 467 18.66 3.68 -2.08
C ALA A 467 19.91 4.03 -2.90
N ALA A 468 20.37 5.29 -2.85
CA ALA A 468 21.60 5.71 -3.53
C ALA A 468 22.82 4.94 -3.03
N LYS A 469 23.80 4.74 -3.92
CA LYS A 469 25.07 4.07 -3.59
C LYS A 469 25.73 4.73 -2.38
N GLY A 470 26.08 3.95 -1.36
CA GLY A 470 26.68 4.40 -0.12
C GLY A 470 25.71 5.15 0.82
N SER A 471 24.41 5.13 0.57
CA SER A 471 23.43 5.72 1.46
C SER A 471 23.32 4.97 2.79
N ILE A 472 22.73 5.60 3.80
CA ILE A 472 22.43 4.97 5.08
C ILE A 472 21.47 3.78 4.88
N TRP A 473 20.52 3.90 3.97
CA TRP A 473 19.58 2.82 3.63
C TRP A 473 20.29 1.58 3.12
N GLU A 474 21.25 1.74 2.19
CA GLU A 474 22.05 0.65 1.65
C GLU A 474 23.01 0.08 2.70
N THR A 475 23.75 0.95 3.41
CA THR A 475 24.80 0.52 4.37
C THR A 475 24.22 -0.17 5.61
N GLU A 476 23.07 0.27 6.10
CA GLU A 476 22.36 -0.35 7.22
C GLU A 476 21.43 -1.49 6.78
N ARG A 477 21.36 -1.78 5.48
CA ARG A 477 20.52 -2.84 4.90
C ARG A 477 19.07 -2.75 5.35
N VAL A 478 18.49 -1.55 5.27
CA VAL A 478 17.13 -1.29 5.74
C VAL A 478 16.11 -2.17 5.02
N ASP A 479 16.31 -2.44 3.71
CA ASP A 479 15.49 -3.39 2.95
C ASP A 479 15.49 -4.79 3.57
N GLN A 480 16.66 -5.30 4.01
CA GLN A 480 16.75 -6.61 4.64
C GLN A 480 15.99 -6.64 5.97
N THR A 481 15.95 -5.53 6.70
CA THR A 481 15.17 -5.41 7.94
C THR A 481 13.67 -5.46 7.67
N LEU A 482 13.22 -4.82 6.59
CA LEU A 482 11.82 -4.86 6.13
C LEU A 482 11.40 -6.28 5.68
N PHE A 483 12.34 -7.01 5.02
CA PHE A 483 12.06 -8.31 4.40
C PHE A 483 12.69 -9.51 5.11
N ASP A 484 13.12 -9.39 6.38
CA ASP A 484 13.75 -10.50 7.13
C ASP A 484 12.79 -11.69 7.26
N THR A 485 12.81 -12.55 6.21
CA THR A 485 12.08 -13.81 6.17
C THR A 485 12.77 -14.92 6.99
N ALA A 486 14.06 -14.78 7.28
CA ALA A 486 14.84 -15.81 7.98
C ALA A 486 14.38 -15.98 9.44
N GLY A 487 13.88 -14.90 10.06
CA GLY A 487 13.36 -14.96 11.42
C GLY A 487 12.00 -15.66 11.57
N ARG A 488 11.29 -15.99 10.47
CA ARG A 488 9.93 -16.60 10.52
C ARG A 488 9.88 -17.92 11.28
N ARG A 489 10.88 -18.78 11.12
CA ARG A 489 10.93 -20.13 11.74
C ARG A 489 11.00 -20.08 13.26
N PHE A 490 11.59 -19.02 13.82
CA PHE A 490 11.80 -18.89 15.27
C PHE A 490 10.82 -17.88 15.91
N HIS A 491 10.13 -17.05 15.10
CA HIS A 491 9.25 -16.00 15.57
C HIS A 491 7.94 -15.97 14.75
N PRO A 492 7.00 -16.89 15.03
CA PRO A 492 5.77 -17.02 14.23
C PRO A 492 4.91 -15.75 14.20
N TYR A 493 5.01 -14.88 15.21
CA TYR A 493 4.31 -13.60 15.24
C TYR A 493 4.78 -12.60 14.16
N ARG A 494 5.97 -12.76 13.58
CA ARG A 494 6.47 -11.87 12.52
C ARG A 494 5.69 -11.99 11.21
N ILE A 495 4.91 -13.06 11.03
CA ILE A 495 4.10 -13.26 9.82
C ILE A 495 3.08 -12.12 9.62
N PHE A 496 2.43 -11.66 10.71
CA PHE A 496 1.47 -10.56 10.64
C PHE A 496 2.10 -9.22 10.28
N THR A 497 3.27 -8.95 10.86
CA THR A 497 4.05 -7.75 10.52
C THR A 497 4.44 -7.76 9.06
N GLN A 498 4.82 -8.91 8.54
CA GLN A 498 5.28 -9.03 7.17
C GLN A 498 4.17 -8.79 6.16
N LEU A 499 2.94 -9.29 6.42
CA LEU A 499 1.78 -8.98 5.59
C LEU A 499 1.55 -7.47 5.46
N LEU A 500 1.76 -6.71 6.55
CA LEU A 500 1.63 -5.25 6.52
C LEU A 500 2.82 -4.53 5.88
N LEU A 501 4.01 -5.14 5.82
CA LEU A 501 5.22 -4.52 5.30
C LEU A 501 5.49 -4.81 3.82
N GLU A 502 4.92 -5.86 3.23
CA GLU A 502 5.18 -6.25 1.83
C GLU A 502 4.85 -5.13 0.84
N GLY A 503 3.76 -4.39 1.06
CA GLY A 503 3.39 -3.24 0.23
C GLY A 503 4.34 -2.04 0.33
N LEU A 504 5.24 -2.00 1.33
CA LEU A 504 6.13 -0.85 1.57
C LEU A 504 7.43 -0.91 0.77
N ALA A 505 7.78 -2.08 0.24
CA ALA A 505 9.04 -2.35 -0.45
C ALA A 505 9.34 -1.39 -1.59
N MET A 506 8.32 -1.01 -2.34
CA MET A 506 8.49 -0.18 -3.55
C MET A 506 8.40 1.32 -3.28
N VAL A 507 8.10 1.75 -2.04
CA VAL A 507 7.87 3.16 -1.74
C VAL A 507 9.15 3.99 -1.88
N HIS A 508 10.29 3.46 -1.41
CA HIS A 508 11.59 4.14 -1.55
C HIS A 508 11.99 4.34 -3.01
N THR A 509 11.79 3.36 -3.89
CA THR A 509 12.08 3.48 -5.33
C THR A 509 11.24 4.58 -5.97
N LYS A 510 9.95 4.69 -5.61
CA LYS A 510 9.07 5.76 -6.10
C LYS A 510 9.49 7.14 -5.57
N ALA A 511 9.96 7.20 -4.32
CA ALA A 511 10.51 8.42 -3.72
C ALA A 511 11.79 8.87 -4.44
N ASP A 512 12.73 7.96 -4.69
CA ASP A 512 13.98 8.21 -5.39
C ASP A 512 13.75 8.65 -6.84
N ARG A 513 12.80 8.00 -7.52
CA ARG A 513 12.40 8.41 -8.86
C ARG A 513 11.81 9.82 -8.88
N SER A 514 10.95 10.17 -7.91
CA SER A 514 10.38 11.51 -7.79
C SER A 514 11.47 12.56 -7.54
N LEU A 515 12.45 12.27 -6.67
CA LEU A 515 13.59 13.12 -6.41
C LEU A 515 14.44 13.32 -7.68
N THR A 516 14.76 12.24 -8.38
CA THR A 516 15.53 12.27 -9.61
C THR A 516 14.80 13.05 -10.71
N THR A 517 13.49 12.82 -10.89
CA THR A 517 12.68 13.59 -11.86
C THR A 517 12.69 15.08 -11.54
N ARG A 518 12.62 15.48 -10.27
CA ARG A 518 12.76 16.86 -9.83
C ARG A 518 14.13 17.44 -10.26
N ARG A 519 15.21 16.71 -10.02
CA ARG A 519 16.57 17.13 -10.39
C ARG A 519 16.72 17.28 -11.91
N LEU A 520 16.19 16.31 -12.67
CA LEU A 520 16.16 16.39 -14.13
C LEU A 520 15.37 17.62 -14.62
N ALA A 521 14.19 17.89 -14.03
CA ALA A 521 13.35 19.04 -14.41
C ALA A 521 14.05 20.40 -14.14
N ILE A 522 14.74 20.53 -12.99
CA ILE A 522 15.56 21.72 -12.68
C ILE A 522 16.65 21.91 -13.72
N THR A 523 17.35 20.83 -14.08
CA THR A 523 18.42 20.86 -15.07
C THR A 523 17.90 21.22 -16.45
N VAL A 524 16.76 20.66 -16.86
CA VAL A 524 16.13 21.00 -18.15
C VAL A 524 15.69 22.46 -18.21
N ALA A 525 15.14 23.00 -17.12
CA ALA A 525 14.81 24.42 -17.08
C ALA A 525 16.07 25.29 -17.29
N ALA A 526 17.22 24.92 -16.71
CA ALA A 526 18.49 25.60 -16.93
C ALA A 526 19.00 25.44 -18.37
N LEU A 527 18.88 24.25 -18.96
CA LEU A 527 19.22 23.97 -20.35
C LEU A 527 18.41 24.86 -21.33
N GLU A 528 17.09 24.94 -21.11
CA GLU A 528 16.21 25.79 -21.90
C GLU A 528 16.56 27.29 -21.76
N ARG A 529 16.86 27.74 -20.54
CA ARG A 529 17.31 29.13 -20.30
C ARG A 529 18.63 29.44 -21.01
N HIS A 530 19.58 28.50 -20.99
CA HIS A 530 20.81 28.62 -21.76
C HIS A 530 20.51 28.74 -23.27
N ARG A 531 19.64 27.84 -23.80
CA ARG A 531 19.23 27.85 -25.20
C ARG A 531 18.57 29.18 -25.60
N LEU A 532 17.69 29.73 -24.76
CA LEU A 532 17.06 31.03 -25.01
C LEU A 532 18.09 32.17 -25.08
N ALA A 533 19.14 32.11 -24.28
CA ALA A 533 20.17 33.16 -24.25
C ALA A 533 21.23 33.03 -25.34
N THR A 534 21.56 31.82 -25.81
CA THR A 534 22.69 31.54 -26.70
C THR A 534 22.26 31.00 -28.07
N GLY A 535 21.00 30.60 -28.23
CA GLY A 535 20.46 29.97 -29.45
C GLY A 535 20.66 28.45 -29.52
N THR A 536 21.48 27.83 -28.65
CA THR A 536 21.82 26.41 -28.66
C THR A 536 21.87 25.82 -27.25
N TYR A 537 21.76 24.52 -27.14
CA TYR A 537 22.05 23.86 -25.88
C TYR A 537 23.56 23.82 -25.62
N PRO A 538 23.99 23.78 -24.34
CA PRO A 538 25.41 23.76 -23.99
C PRO A 538 26.06 22.44 -24.42
N LYS A 539 27.40 22.44 -24.54
CA LYS A 539 28.17 21.22 -24.84
C LYS A 539 28.31 20.31 -23.63
N SER A 540 28.37 20.91 -22.45
CA SER A 540 28.43 20.20 -21.17
C SER A 540 27.54 20.86 -20.10
N LEU A 541 27.25 20.17 -19.00
CA LEU A 541 26.53 20.77 -17.87
C LEU A 541 27.38 21.83 -17.13
N ASP A 542 28.72 21.84 -17.31
CA ASP A 542 29.61 22.87 -16.74
C ASP A 542 29.30 24.24 -17.31
N ASP A 543 28.86 24.31 -18.56
CA ASP A 543 28.51 25.57 -19.24
C ASP A 543 27.29 26.27 -18.61
N LEU A 544 26.53 25.54 -17.76
CA LEU A 544 25.39 26.08 -17.01
C LEU A 544 25.84 26.88 -15.76
N VAL A 545 27.07 26.62 -15.26
CA VAL A 545 27.57 27.17 -13.99
C VAL A 545 28.34 28.46 -14.24
N PRO A 546 28.24 29.48 -13.40
CA PRO A 546 27.27 29.60 -12.27
C PRO A 546 25.97 30.29 -12.67
N ARG A 547 25.81 30.66 -13.95
CA ARG A 547 24.77 31.59 -14.43
C ARG A 547 23.34 31.00 -14.30
N TRP A 548 23.16 29.71 -14.61
CA TRP A 548 21.86 29.06 -14.70
C TRP A 548 21.61 28.11 -13.53
N VAL A 549 22.67 27.54 -13.00
CA VAL A 549 22.68 26.70 -11.78
C VAL A 549 23.91 27.04 -10.94
N PRO A 550 23.85 26.94 -9.61
CA PRO A 550 24.98 27.28 -8.74
C PRO A 550 26.15 26.28 -8.84
N ALA A 551 25.86 25.01 -9.18
CA ALA A 551 26.83 23.95 -9.36
C ALA A 551 26.34 22.97 -10.41
N VAL A 552 27.24 22.11 -10.91
CA VAL A 552 26.89 21.02 -11.84
C VAL A 552 25.88 20.11 -11.19
N PRO A 553 24.71 19.85 -11.82
CA PRO A 553 23.66 19.02 -11.25
C PRO A 553 24.14 17.57 -11.05
N LEU A 554 24.10 17.11 -9.79
CA LEU A 554 24.48 15.74 -9.46
C LEU A 554 23.28 14.79 -9.56
N ASP A 555 23.56 13.57 -10.00
CA ASP A 555 22.63 12.45 -9.98
C ASP A 555 22.34 12.03 -8.53
N PRO A 556 21.10 12.04 -8.08
CA PRO A 556 20.76 11.59 -6.74
C PRO A 556 21.16 10.14 -6.44
N MET A 557 21.26 9.27 -7.46
CA MET A 557 21.47 7.84 -7.28
C MET A 557 22.93 7.46 -7.01
N ASP A 558 23.90 8.09 -7.68
CA ASP A 558 25.32 7.77 -7.47
C ASP A 558 26.19 8.97 -7.04
N GLY A 559 25.65 10.18 -7.05
CA GLY A 559 26.35 11.41 -6.65
C GLY A 559 27.36 11.93 -7.66
N GLN A 560 27.40 11.34 -8.86
CA GLN A 560 28.17 11.87 -9.97
C GLN A 560 27.34 12.92 -10.74
N PRO A 561 27.93 13.72 -11.65
CA PRO A 561 27.12 14.56 -12.53
C PRO A 561 26.05 13.77 -13.27
N LEU A 562 24.87 14.36 -13.45
CA LEU A 562 23.84 13.81 -14.34
C LEU A 562 24.43 13.52 -15.72
N ARG A 563 23.98 12.43 -16.34
CA ARG A 563 24.44 12.06 -17.69
C ARG A 563 23.79 12.99 -18.70
N TYR A 564 24.63 13.71 -19.42
CA TYR A 564 24.21 14.67 -20.44
C TYR A 564 25.00 14.44 -21.74
N ARG A 565 24.29 14.47 -22.85
CA ARG A 565 24.89 14.39 -24.19
C ARG A 565 24.10 15.25 -25.13
N LEU A 566 24.81 16.19 -25.82
CA LEU A 566 24.27 16.93 -26.94
C LEU A 566 24.29 16.01 -28.17
N ASN A 567 23.16 15.85 -28.85
CA ASN A 567 23.04 15.05 -30.05
C ASN A 567 23.40 15.86 -31.30
N ALA A 568 23.74 15.17 -32.39
CA ALA A 568 24.12 15.79 -33.67
C ALA A 568 22.99 16.64 -34.32
N ASP A 569 21.73 16.33 -33.99
CA ASP A 569 20.55 17.07 -34.46
C ASP A 569 20.23 18.32 -33.60
N GLY A 570 21.08 18.65 -32.63
CA GLY A 570 20.88 19.76 -31.72
C GLY A 570 19.93 19.47 -30.54
N THR A 571 19.39 18.28 -30.43
CA THR A 571 18.65 17.82 -29.23
C THR A 571 19.63 17.32 -28.16
N PHE A 572 19.12 16.94 -26.98
CA PHE A 572 19.97 16.39 -25.92
C PHE A 572 19.38 15.13 -25.31
N ALA A 573 20.24 14.29 -24.73
CA ALA A 573 19.87 13.23 -23.79
C ALA A 573 20.30 13.65 -22.39
N LEU A 574 19.39 13.51 -21.41
CA LEU A 574 19.65 13.80 -20.00
C LEU A 574 19.03 12.69 -19.17
N TYR A 575 19.82 12.06 -18.29
CA TYR A 575 19.34 10.93 -17.51
C TYR A 575 20.17 10.70 -16.23
N SER A 576 19.60 9.89 -15.34
CA SER A 576 20.20 9.33 -14.13
C SER A 576 20.44 7.84 -14.35
N VAL A 577 21.45 7.27 -13.70
CA VAL A 577 21.75 5.82 -13.74
C VAL A 577 20.67 4.94 -13.09
N GLY A 578 19.63 5.54 -12.52
CA GLY A 578 18.49 4.79 -11.99
C GLY A 578 18.82 3.84 -10.84
N PRO A 579 17.93 2.84 -10.59
CA PRO A 579 18.00 1.99 -9.39
C PRO A 579 19.09 0.91 -9.45
N ASN A 580 19.63 0.58 -10.61
CA ASN A 580 20.69 -0.39 -10.76
C ASN A 580 22.11 0.20 -10.61
N HIS A 581 22.21 1.53 -10.46
CA HIS A 581 23.44 2.31 -10.32
C HIS A 581 24.47 2.08 -11.46
N THR A 582 24.00 1.67 -12.63
CA THR A 582 24.79 1.39 -13.82
C THR A 582 24.37 2.33 -14.94
N ASP A 583 25.35 2.90 -15.66
CA ASP A 583 25.04 3.72 -16.83
C ASP A 583 24.69 2.84 -18.03
N ASP A 584 23.41 2.73 -18.31
CA ASP A 584 22.87 1.99 -19.45
C ASP A 584 22.71 2.87 -20.70
N HIS A 585 23.43 4.00 -20.75
CA HIS A 585 23.50 4.94 -21.89
C HIS A 585 22.15 5.54 -22.30
N GLY A 586 21.26 5.75 -21.33
CA GLY A 586 19.93 6.32 -21.54
C GLY A 586 18.89 5.28 -21.97
N VAL A 587 19.16 4.00 -21.73
CA VAL A 587 18.15 2.93 -21.89
C VAL A 587 17.32 2.83 -20.62
N PHE A 588 16.03 3.09 -20.70
CA PHE A 588 15.15 3.17 -19.52
C PHE A 588 14.58 1.82 -19.04
N GLU A 589 14.52 0.82 -19.91
CA GLU A 589 13.92 -0.49 -19.58
C GLU A 589 14.68 -1.63 -20.28
N SER A 590 14.97 -2.68 -19.54
CA SER A 590 15.55 -3.90 -20.09
C SER A 590 14.50 -4.69 -20.92
N LYS A 591 14.97 -5.66 -21.72
CA LYS A 591 14.07 -6.58 -22.46
C LYS A 591 13.18 -7.41 -21.53
N GLN A 592 13.55 -7.56 -20.28
CA GLN A 592 12.82 -8.27 -19.22
C GLN A 592 11.90 -7.36 -18.39
N GLY A 593 11.78 -6.06 -18.74
CA GLY A 593 10.93 -5.12 -18.04
C GLY A 593 11.52 -4.55 -16.74
N GLN A 594 12.84 -4.65 -16.55
CA GLN A 594 13.52 -4.05 -15.41
C GLN A 594 13.80 -2.57 -15.68
N ASP A 595 13.56 -1.71 -14.69
CA ASP A 595 13.95 -0.31 -14.74
C ASP A 595 15.47 -0.19 -14.77
N LEU A 596 16.00 0.53 -15.76
CA LEU A 596 17.40 0.86 -15.94
C LEU A 596 17.61 2.34 -15.66
N ASP A 597 18.10 3.12 -16.64
CA ASP A 597 18.27 4.56 -16.49
C ASP A 597 16.94 5.32 -16.37
N TRP A 598 16.89 6.35 -15.53
CA TRP A 598 15.75 7.26 -15.46
C TRP A 598 15.99 8.46 -16.38
N VAL A 599 15.36 8.42 -17.53
CA VAL A 599 15.60 9.33 -18.66
C VAL A 599 14.61 10.48 -18.66
N TRP A 600 15.04 11.69 -19.01
CA TRP A 600 14.14 12.79 -19.34
C TRP A 600 13.69 12.71 -20.81
N PRO A 601 12.42 12.90 -21.13
CA PRO A 601 11.28 13.15 -20.24
C PRO A 601 10.90 11.93 -19.39
N PRO A 602 10.40 12.16 -18.16
CA PRO A 602 10.17 11.09 -17.19
C PRO A 602 9.01 10.16 -17.56
N ASN A 603 8.23 10.49 -18.56
CA ASN A 603 6.98 9.79 -18.83
C ASN A 603 7.13 8.69 -19.86
N HIS A 604 7.11 7.48 -19.35
CA HIS A 604 6.67 6.32 -20.10
C HIS A 604 5.18 6.08 -19.82
N PRO A 605 4.31 5.84 -20.81
CA PRO A 605 2.88 5.55 -20.60
C PRO A 605 2.60 4.38 -19.64
N THR A 606 3.61 3.50 -19.44
CA THR A 606 3.56 2.39 -18.47
C THR A 606 3.71 2.82 -17.02
N GLU A 607 4.26 3.99 -16.72
CA GLU A 607 4.60 4.41 -15.35
C GLU A 607 3.41 4.95 -14.58
N GLU A 608 2.55 5.73 -15.22
CA GLU A 608 1.32 6.22 -14.57
C GLU A 608 0.44 5.07 -14.07
N ARG A 609 0.44 3.92 -14.78
CA ARG A 609 -0.32 2.73 -14.35
C ARG A 609 0.37 1.94 -13.24
N ARG A 610 1.71 1.97 -13.15
CA ARG A 610 2.46 1.28 -12.07
C ARG A 610 2.48 2.09 -10.76
N LEU A 611 2.11 3.36 -10.80
CA LEU A 611 2.01 4.21 -9.61
C LEU A 611 0.69 4.04 -8.85
N PHE A 612 -0.30 3.32 -9.45
CA PHE A 612 -1.64 3.13 -8.86
C PHE A 612 -2.04 1.65 -8.80
#